data_f554c68a35c1b0e4d68b8a3fa380b41c
#
_entry.id   f554c68a35c1b0e4d68b8a3fa380b41c
#
_cell.length_a   1.000
_cell.length_b   1.000
_cell.length_c   1.000
_cell.angle_alpha   90.00
_cell.angle_beta   90.00
_cell.angle_gamma   90.00
#
_symmetry.space_group_name_H-M   'P 1'
#
loop_
_entity.id
_entity.type
_entity.pdbx_description
1 polymer ?
#
loop_
_entity_poly.entity_id
_entity_poly.type
_entity_poly.pdbx_seq_one_letter_code
_entity_poly.pdbx_strand_id
1 'polypeptide(L)'
;KARFVELFGDPIKNPKGWEIVTIGDVVTEVRYGTSKPAVEGGKYPYLRMNNLTADGHLDLNDLKYIDIPDDEIEKCVVRKGDILFNRTNSIELVGKTAVFDLPEDMVIAGYIIRVRLNERILPEVFSQYMNLEALKDILRSMAKGAVNQANINAQELQSIKVYIPDMGLQKQFIEMKEQV
;
A
#
# COMPACT_ATOMS: atom_id res chain seq x y z
N LYS A 1 -12.03 8.43 -6.96
CA LYS A 1 -12.23 7.13 -7.67
C LYS A 1 -12.81 7.33 -9.06
N ALA A 2 -13.89 8.12 -9.21
CA ALA A 2 -14.49 8.37 -10.52
C ALA A 2 -13.49 8.99 -11.50
N ARG A 3 -12.67 9.94 -11.06
CA ARG A 3 -11.65 10.58 -11.90
C ARG A 3 -10.57 9.61 -12.36
N PHE A 4 -10.21 8.64 -11.53
CA PHE A 4 -9.25 7.61 -11.89
C PHE A 4 -9.76 6.79 -13.08
N VAL A 5 -11.01 6.33 -13.01
CA VAL A 5 -11.61 5.52 -14.07
C VAL A 5 -11.84 6.35 -15.34
N GLU A 6 -12.22 7.63 -15.21
CA GLU A 6 -12.36 8.52 -16.36
C GLU A 6 -11.03 8.70 -17.09
N LEU A 7 -9.95 8.89 -16.35
CA LEU A 7 -8.64 9.17 -16.94
C LEU A 7 -7.96 7.91 -17.47
N PHE A 8 -7.98 6.81 -16.71
CA PHE A 8 -7.23 5.60 -17.03
C PHE A 8 -8.09 4.46 -17.57
N GLY A 9 -9.39 4.48 -17.35
CA GLY A 9 -10.31 3.39 -17.74
C GLY A 9 -10.49 2.36 -16.64
N ASP A 10 -11.52 1.52 -16.82
CA ASP A 10 -11.84 0.44 -15.89
C ASP A 10 -10.62 -0.49 -15.71
N PRO A 11 -10.22 -0.80 -14.48
CA PRO A 11 -9.00 -1.58 -14.24
C PRO A 11 -9.09 -3.04 -14.69
N ILE A 12 -10.29 -3.59 -14.80
CA ILE A 12 -10.48 -4.98 -15.22
C ILE A 12 -10.58 -5.06 -16.74
N LYS A 13 -11.36 -4.19 -17.35
CA LYS A 13 -11.60 -4.18 -18.81
C LYS A 13 -10.45 -3.59 -19.59
N ASN A 14 -9.70 -2.67 -18.98
CA ASN A 14 -8.58 -1.97 -19.62
C ASN A 14 -8.94 -1.44 -21.02
N PRO A 15 -9.96 -0.58 -21.12
CA PRO A 15 -10.47 -0.18 -22.45
C PRO A 15 -9.47 0.64 -23.25
N LYS A 16 -8.49 1.27 -22.61
CA LYS A 16 -7.46 2.06 -23.29
C LYS A 16 -6.24 1.26 -23.70
N GLY A 17 -6.21 -0.04 -23.36
CA GLY A 17 -5.14 -0.93 -23.81
C GLY A 17 -3.78 -0.68 -23.20
N TRP A 18 -3.72 -0.22 -21.95
CA TRP A 18 -2.45 -0.07 -21.24
C TRP A 18 -1.76 -1.42 -21.09
N GLU A 19 -0.43 -1.39 -21.01
CA GLU A 19 0.34 -2.61 -20.72
C GLU A 19 -0.09 -3.21 -19.38
N ILE A 20 -0.31 -4.53 -19.36
CA ILE A 20 -0.66 -5.27 -18.15
C ILE A 20 0.59 -5.97 -17.64
N VAL A 21 0.91 -5.74 -16.37
CA VAL A 21 2.06 -6.36 -15.68
C VAL A 21 1.59 -6.88 -14.34
N THR A 22 2.45 -7.61 -13.63
CA THR A 22 2.19 -7.93 -12.22
C THR A 22 2.75 -6.83 -11.33
N ILE A 23 2.25 -6.74 -10.10
CA ILE A 23 2.83 -5.81 -9.11
C ILE A 23 4.32 -6.10 -8.93
N GLY A 24 4.72 -7.38 -8.95
CA GLY A 24 6.13 -7.77 -8.86
C GLY A 24 7.02 -7.16 -9.94
N ASP A 25 6.47 -6.85 -11.11
CA ASP A 25 7.22 -6.24 -12.21
C ASP A 25 7.53 -4.76 -12.00
N VAL A 26 6.87 -4.10 -11.05
CA VAL A 26 6.99 -2.66 -10.83
C VAL A 26 7.49 -2.30 -9.43
N VAL A 27 8.01 -3.28 -8.70
CA VAL A 27 8.57 -3.05 -7.36
C VAL A 27 10.09 -3.17 -7.38
N THR A 28 10.74 -2.41 -6.51
CA THR A 28 12.18 -2.53 -6.26
C THR A 28 12.44 -3.29 -4.96
N GLU A 29 11.52 -3.23 -4.01
CA GLU A 29 11.66 -3.91 -2.73
C GLU A 29 10.27 -4.16 -2.12
N VAL A 30 10.11 -5.34 -1.51
CA VAL A 30 8.91 -5.71 -0.76
C VAL A 30 9.37 -6.32 0.56
N ARG A 31 8.95 -5.75 1.70
CA ARG A 31 9.37 -6.18 3.02
C ARG A 31 8.20 -6.27 3.98
N TYR A 32 8.19 -7.30 4.80
CA TYR A 32 7.30 -7.36 5.96
C TYR A 32 7.78 -6.41 7.06
N GLY A 33 6.85 -5.93 7.88
CA GLY A 33 7.19 -5.20 9.07
C GLY A 33 7.77 -6.09 10.17
N THR A 34 8.12 -5.48 11.31
CA THR A 34 8.68 -6.20 12.44
C THR A 34 7.59 -6.80 13.32
N SER A 35 7.88 -7.96 13.91
CA SER A 35 7.02 -8.58 14.92
C SER A 35 7.35 -8.14 16.35
N LYS A 36 8.33 -7.26 16.53
CA LYS A 36 8.73 -6.78 17.86
C LYS A 36 7.60 -5.95 18.48
N PRO A 37 7.42 -6.02 19.82
CA PRO A 37 6.38 -5.26 20.47
C PRO A 37 6.70 -3.77 20.54
N ALA A 38 5.66 -2.95 20.65
CA ALA A 38 5.80 -1.53 20.91
C ALA A 38 6.48 -1.30 22.27
N VAL A 39 7.21 -0.20 22.39
CA VAL A 39 7.93 0.20 23.60
C VAL A 39 7.50 1.62 23.95
N GLU A 40 7.06 1.84 25.19
CA GLU A 40 6.72 3.18 25.65
C GLU A 40 7.97 4.07 25.62
N GLY A 41 7.84 5.24 24.98
CA GLY A 41 8.97 6.17 24.81
C GLY A 41 10.00 5.74 23.80
N GLY A 42 9.68 4.76 22.94
CA GLY A 42 10.58 4.30 21.89
C GLY A 42 10.98 5.39 20.92
N LYS A 43 12.07 5.17 20.19
CA LYS A 43 12.66 6.15 19.30
C LYS A 43 11.84 6.43 18.06
N TYR A 44 11.21 5.39 17.49
CA TYR A 44 10.49 5.50 16.22
C TYR A 44 8.98 5.40 16.40
N PRO A 45 8.20 6.23 15.72
CA PRO A 45 6.77 5.99 15.60
C PRO A 45 6.53 4.63 14.93
N TYR A 46 5.51 3.91 15.39
CA TYR A 46 5.25 2.53 15.02
C TYR A 46 3.86 2.39 14.41
N LEU A 47 3.81 2.16 13.10
CA LEU A 47 2.55 2.03 12.37
C LEU A 47 2.05 0.59 12.43
N ARG A 48 0.80 0.44 12.81
CA ARG A 48 0.09 -0.84 12.88
C ARG A 48 -1.08 -0.81 11.90
N MET A 49 -1.75 -1.96 11.71
CA MET A 49 -2.85 -2.08 10.76
C MET A 49 -3.98 -1.05 10.98
N ASN A 50 -4.25 -0.65 12.22
CA ASN A 50 -5.28 0.35 12.52
C ASN A 50 -4.85 1.79 12.25
N ASN A 51 -3.58 2.02 11.88
CA ASN A 51 -3.12 3.32 11.43
C ASN A 51 -3.35 3.54 9.92
N LEU A 52 -3.84 2.52 9.20
CA LEU A 52 -4.29 2.65 7.82
C LEU A 52 -5.81 2.70 7.77
N THR A 53 -6.37 3.68 7.07
CA THR A 53 -7.81 3.78 6.90
C THR A 53 -8.30 2.97 5.70
N ALA A 54 -9.59 2.64 5.69
CA ALA A 54 -10.18 1.86 4.60
C ALA A 54 -10.18 2.61 3.25
N ASP A 55 -10.11 3.93 3.29
CA ASP A 55 -10.08 4.78 2.09
C ASP A 55 -8.66 5.17 1.66
N GLY A 56 -7.64 4.57 2.26
CA GLY A 56 -6.26 4.69 1.77
C GLY A 56 -5.46 5.85 2.34
N HIS A 57 -5.72 6.23 3.57
CA HIS A 57 -4.99 7.28 4.28
C HIS A 57 -4.34 6.75 5.55
N LEU A 58 -3.45 7.56 6.14
CA LEU A 58 -2.87 7.27 7.45
C LEU A 58 -3.68 7.95 8.54
N ASP A 59 -3.92 7.23 9.63
CA ASP A 59 -4.53 7.75 10.86
C ASP A 59 -3.52 7.64 11.98
N LEU A 60 -2.99 8.79 12.41
CA LEU A 60 -1.94 8.88 13.43
C LEU A 60 -2.48 9.21 14.83
N ASN A 61 -3.79 9.16 15.02
CA ASN A 61 -4.40 9.54 16.31
C ASN A 61 -4.01 8.61 17.47
N ASP A 62 -3.77 7.32 17.18
CA ASP A 62 -3.31 6.35 18.16
C ASP A 62 -1.98 5.77 17.70
N LEU A 63 -0.91 6.49 17.98
CA LEU A 63 0.43 6.14 17.52
C LEU A 63 1.21 5.47 18.66
N LYS A 64 1.74 4.28 18.39
CA LYS A 64 2.68 3.59 19.27
C LYS A 64 4.12 3.94 18.88
N TYR A 65 5.06 3.52 19.69
CA TYR A 65 6.50 3.75 19.45
C TYR A 65 7.26 2.45 19.64
N ILE A 66 8.47 2.40 19.07
CA ILE A 66 9.28 1.18 19.10
C ILE A 66 10.76 1.56 19.04
N ASP A 67 11.60 0.69 19.60
CA ASP A 67 13.06 0.73 19.44
C ASP A 67 13.47 -0.40 18.50
N ILE A 68 14.29 -0.09 17.50
CA ILE A 68 14.82 -1.05 16.55
C ILE A 68 16.34 -0.89 16.51
N PRO A 69 17.11 -2.01 16.61
CA PRO A 69 18.56 -1.93 16.44
C PRO A 69 18.95 -1.33 15.09
N ASP A 70 20.05 -0.58 15.06
CA ASP A 70 20.50 0.14 13.87
C ASP A 70 20.73 -0.79 12.67
N ASP A 71 21.15 -2.02 12.89
CA ASP A 71 21.39 -3.01 11.84
C ASP A 71 20.10 -3.66 11.30
N GLU A 72 18.95 -3.44 11.95
CA GLU A 72 17.65 -3.97 11.53
C GLU A 72 16.73 -2.88 10.95
N ILE A 73 17.05 -1.60 11.16
CA ILE A 73 16.14 -0.51 10.82
C ILE A 73 15.76 -0.49 9.34
N GLU A 74 16.70 -0.73 8.44
CA GLU A 74 16.45 -0.69 6.99
C GLU A 74 15.41 -1.74 6.54
N LYS A 75 15.23 -2.80 7.30
CA LYS A 75 14.27 -3.85 6.97
C LYS A 75 12.82 -3.45 7.23
N CYS A 76 12.58 -2.53 8.15
CA CYS A 76 11.23 -2.22 8.61
C CYS A 76 10.89 -0.73 8.64
N VAL A 77 11.83 0.13 8.23
CA VAL A 77 11.59 1.58 8.15
C VAL A 77 10.77 1.92 6.91
N VAL A 78 9.88 2.90 7.05
CA VAL A 78 9.15 3.48 5.91
C VAL A 78 9.57 4.91 5.71
N ARG A 79 9.67 5.30 4.45
CA ARG A 79 10.08 6.64 4.04
C ARG A 79 9.13 7.18 2.99
N LYS A 80 9.15 8.48 2.79
CA LYS A 80 8.27 9.17 1.85
C LYS A 80 8.29 8.50 0.47
N GLY A 81 7.10 8.18 -0.03
CA GLY A 81 6.92 7.49 -1.31
C GLY A 81 6.72 5.99 -1.20
N ASP A 82 6.97 5.40 -0.04
CA ASP A 82 6.71 3.97 0.17
C ASP A 82 5.21 3.70 0.22
N ILE A 83 4.83 2.53 -0.24
CA ILE A 83 3.46 2.03 -0.14
C ILE A 83 3.34 1.12 1.08
N LEU A 84 2.26 1.28 1.83
CA LEU A 84 1.92 0.43 2.95
C LEU A 84 0.70 -0.40 2.59
N PHE A 85 0.82 -1.72 2.75
CA PHE A 85 -0.23 -2.68 2.42
C PHE A 85 -0.55 -3.53 3.65
N ASN A 86 -1.81 -3.49 4.09
CA ASN A 86 -2.26 -4.27 5.24
C ASN A 86 -2.55 -5.71 4.82
N ARG A 87 -1.64 -6.63 5.14
CA ARG A 87 -1.71 -8.03 4.72
C ARG A 87 -2.59 -8.92 5.59
N THR A 88 -2.87 -8.53 6.83
CA THR A 88 -3.68 -9.31 7.77
C THR A 88 -4.71 -8.43 8.43
N ASN A 89 -5.97 -8.79 8.30
CA ASN A 89 -7.11 -8.09 8.91
C ASN A 89 -8.37 -8.92 8.70
N SER A 90 -9.54 -8.40 9.08
CA SER A 90 -10.80 -9.02 8.68
C SER A 90 -10.89 -9.08 7.15
N ILE A 91 -11.72 -9.97 6.62
CA ILE A 91 -11.90 -10.11 5.17
C ILE A 91 -12.39 -8.81 4.52
N GLU A 92 -13.10 -7.98 5.25
CA GLU A 92 -13.59 -6.68 4.74
C GLU A 92 -12.49 -5.64 4.65
N LEU A 93 -11.49 -5.70 5.52
CA LEU A 93 -10.47 -4.66 5.66
C LEU A 93 -9.09 -5.07 5.17
N VAL A 94 -8.85 -6.37 4.91
CA VAL A 94 -7.56 -6.84 4.40
C VAL A 94 -7.27 -6.16 3.06
N GLY A 95 -6.02 -5.71 2.90
CA GLY A 95 -5.61 -5.03 1.68
C GLY A 95 -5.73 -3.51 1.72
N LYS A 96 -6.02 -2.91 2.86
CA LYS A 96 -5.95 -1.45 2.97
C LYS A 96 -4.58 -0.97 2.49
N THR A 97 -4.55 0.00 1.62
CA THR A 97 -3.32 0.48 0.98
C THR A 97 -3.22 1.99 1.09
N ALA A 98 -2.07 2.50 1.49
CA ALA A 98 -1.84 3.94 1.61
C ALA A 98 -0.42 4.29 1.18
N VAL A 99 -0.23 5.54 0.74
CA VAL A 99 1.10 6.10 0.49
C VAL A 99 1.63 6.68 1.80
N PHE A 100 2.88 6.39 2.12
CA PHE A 100 3.56 7.06 3.21
C PHE A 100 4.15 8.36 2.67
N ASP A 101 3.58 9.49 3.07
CA ASP A 101 3.94 10.82 2.57
C ASP A 101 4.50 11.76 3.64
N LEU A 102 4.85 11.20 4.80
CA LEU A 102 5.35 11.98 5.92
C LEU A 102 6.87 12.17 5.83
N PRO A 103 7.39 13.28 6.38
CA PRO A 103 8.84 13.57 6.31
C PRO A 103 9.68 12.75 7.29
N GLU A 104 9.05 12.20 8.35
CA GLU A 104 9.75 11.44 9.39
C GLU A 104 9.80 9.97 9.06
N ASP A 105 10.94 9.32 9.33
CA ASP A 105 11.04 7.88 9.24
C ASP A 105 10.18 7.23 10.33
N MET A 106 9.42 6.21 9.96
CA MET A 106 8.60 5.43 10.88
C MET A 106 8.88 3.95 10.67
N VAL A 107 8.40 3.11 11.57
CA VAL A 107 8.58 1.66 11.51
C VAL A 107 7.21 1.02 11.34
N ILE A 108 7.15 -0.07 10.57
CA ILE A 108 5.90 -0.81 10.36
C ILE A 108 5.87 -2.12 11.11
N ALA A 109 4.69 -2.46 11.61
CA ALA A 109 4.42 -3.73 12.28
C ALA A 109 4.22 -4.87 11.29
N GLY A 110 4.28 -6.10 11.77
CA GLY A 110 4.29 -7.31 10.94
C GLY A 110 3.03 -7.55 10.09
N TYR A 111 1.91 -6.90 10.40
CA TYR A 111 0.69 -7.01 9.59
C TYR A 111 0.66 -6.03 8.41
N ILE A 112 1.75 -5.31 8.21
CA ILE A 112 1.92 -4.38 7.09
C ILE A 112 3.10 -4.83 6.24
N ILE A 113 2.93 -4.78 4.92
CA ILE A 113 4.01 -4.95 3.94
C ILE A 113 4.37 -3.57 3.40
N ARG A 114 5.67 -3.27 3.38
CA ARG A 114 6.19 -2.07 2.71
C ARG A 114 6.55 -2.43 1.28
N VAL A 115 6.03 -1.66 0.33
CA VAL A 115 6.32 -1.81 -1.09
C VAL A 115 7.00 -0.54 -1.60
N ARG A 116 8.17 -0.68 -2.21
CA ARG A 116 8.85 0.38 -2.93
C ARG A 116 8.69 0.14 -4.41
N LEU A 117 8.16 1.14 -5.10
CA LEU A 117 7.87 1.06 -6.53
C LEU A 117 9.06 1.53 -7.36
N ASN A 118 9.14 1.03 -8.59
CA ASN A 118 10.08 1.58 -9.56
C ASN A 118 9.47 2.81 -10.27
N GLU A 119 10.17 3.33 -11.27
CA GLU A 119 9.78 4.56 -11.98
C GLU A 119 8.59 4.41 -12.92
N ARG A 120 8.07 3.19 -13.11
CA ARG A 120 6.97 2.93 -14.07
C ARG A 120 5.61 3.34 -13.57
N ILE A 121 5.43 3.41 -12.24
CA ILE A 121 4.15 3.79 -11.65
C ILE A 121 4.38 4.67 -10.43
N LEU A 122 3.62 5.77 -10.34
CA LEU A 122 3.73 6.69 -9.21
C LEU A 122 2.96 6.15 -8.00
N PRO A 123 3.48 6.37 -6.77
CA PRO A 123 2.85 5.83 -5.55
C PRO A 123 1.37 6.19 -5.41
N GLU A 124 0.99 7.42 -5.69
CA GLU A 124 -0.39 7.89 -5.56
C GLU A 124 -1.32 7.20 -6.57
N VAL A 125 -0.81 6.93 -7.77
CA VAL A 125 -1.56 6.19 -8.79
C VAL A 125 -1.75 4.75 -8.36
N PHE A 126 -0.68 4.11 -7.88
CA PHE A 126 -0.72 2.73 -7.38
C PHE A 126 -1.71 2.61 -6.22
N SER A 127 -1.62 3.50 -5.24
CA SER A 127 -2.49 3.46 -4.06
C SER A 127 -3.96 3.63 -4.46
N GLN A 128 -4.26 4.58 -5.35
CA GLN A 128 -5.63 4.79 -5.81
C GLN A 128 -6.15 3.56 -6.58
N TYR A 129 -5.30 2.94 -7.39
CA TYR A 129 -5.63 1.71 -8.11
C TYR A 129 -6.05 0.62 -7.11
N MET A 130 -5.23 0.38 -6.09
CA MET A 130 -5.49 -0.65 -5.07
C MET A 130 -6.74 -0.36 -4.23
N ASN A 131 -7.16 0.89 -4.15
CA ASN A 131 -8.35 1.28 -3.38
C ASN A 131 -9.64 1.31 -4.21
N LEU A 132 -9.58 0.96 -5.51
CA LEU A 132 -10.79 0.77 -6.32
C LEU A 132 -11.55 -0.47 -5.86
N GLU A 133 -12.88 -0.42 -5.91
CA GLU A 133 -13.71 -1.56 -5.47
C GLU A 133 -13.39 -2.85 -6.22
N ALA A 134 -13.11 -2.76 -7.53
CA ALA A 134 -12.74 -3.94 -8.32
C ALA A 134 -11.48 -4.62 -7.77
N LEU A 135 -10.50 -3.85 -7.32
CA LEU A 135 -9.27 -4.39 -6.73
C LEU A 135 -9.52 -4.92 -5.32
N LYS A 136 -10.36 -4.26 -4.54
CA LYS A 136 -10.76 -4.76 -3.22
C LYS A 136 -11.48 -6.09 -3.33
N ASP A 137 -12.31 -6.28 -4.34
CA ASP A 137 -12.98 -7.55 -4.59
C ASP A 137 -11.96 -8.66 -4.92
N ILE A 138 -10.96 -8.36 -5.72
CA ILE A 138 -9.87 -9.30 -6.03
C ILE A 138 -9.11 -9.66 -4.74
N LEU A 139 -8.75 -8.68 -3.92
CA LEU A 139 -8.05 -8.90 -2.67
C LEU A 139 -8.86 -9.81 -1.73
N ARG A 140 -10.15 -9.55 -1.59
CA ARG A 140 -11.02 -10.38 -0.76
C ARG A 140 -11.12 -11.81 -1.28
N SER A 141 -11.17 -11.99 -2.59
CA SER A 141 -11.27 -13.32 -3.19
C SER A 141 -10.00 -14.14 -3.03
N MET A 142 -8.84 -13.50 -2.96
CA MET A 142 -7.56 -14.21 -2.84
C MET A 142 -7.09 -14.38 -1.38
N ALA A 143 -7.64 -13.60 -0.44
CA ALA A 143 -7.25 -13.66 0.96
C ALA A 143 -7.60 -15.02 1.57
N LYS A 144 -6.68 -15.56 2.36
CA LYS A 144 -6.81 -16.87 3.00
C LYS A 144 -6.96 -16.71 4.51
N GLY A 145 -7.58 -17.70 5.15
CA GLY A 145 -7.78 -17.72 6.59
C GLY A 145 -9.24 -17.50 6.99
N ALA A 146 -9.45 -17.22 8.27
CA ALA A 146 -10.79 -16.99 8.82
C ALA A 146 -11.33 -15.60 8.43
N VAL A 147 -12.65 -15.43 8.49
CA VAL A 147 -13.33 -14.18 8.13
C VAL A 147 -12.79 -12.99 8.95
N ASN A 148 -12.48 -13.21 10.22
CA ASN A 148 -11.97 -12.17 11.12
C ASN A 148 -10.45 -12.00 11.07
N GLN A 149 -9.75 -12.89 10.38
CA GLN A 149 -8.29 -12.84 10.24
C GLN A 149 -7.86 -13.45 8.91
N ALA A 150 -8.12 -12.72 7.83
CA ALA A 150 -7.71 -13.09 6.49
C ALA A 150 -6.29 -12.56 6.22
N ASN A 151 -5.56 -13.22 5.32
CA ASN A 151 -4.18 -12.87 5.03
C ASN A 151 -3.87 -12.95 3.53
N ILE A 152 -3.06 -12.00 3.07
CA ILE A 152 -2.46 -11.98 1.73
C ILE A 152 -0.95 -11.83 1.92
N ASN A 153 -0.17 -12.82 1.48
CA ASN A 153 1.29 -12.75 1.64
C ASN A 153 1.95 -11.92 0.53
N ALA A 154 3.26 -11.67 0.68
CA ALA A 154 4.00 -10.83 -0.25
C ALA A 154 4.04 -11.41 -1.68
N GLN A 155 4.10 -12.73 -1.83
CA GLN A 155 4.07 -13.36 -3.15
C GLN A 155 2.70 -13.20 -3.82
N GLU A 156 1.64 -13.39 -3.06
CA GLU A 156 0.28 -13.22 -3.55
C GLU A 156 0.04 -11.78 -3.97
N LEU A 157 0.48 -10.82 -3.16
CA LEU A 157 0.40 -9.40 -3.51
C LEU A 157 1.11 -9.12 -4.84
N GLN A 158 2.32 -9.63 -5.02
CA GLN A 158 3.12 -9.38 -6.22
C GLN A 158 2.55 -10.07 -7.47
N SER A 159 1.69 -11.06 -7.31
CA SER A 159 1.06 -11.78 -8.43
C SER A 159 -0.14 -11.02 -9.03
N ILE A 160 -0.63 -10.00 -8.38
CA ILE A 160 -1.80 -9.23 -8.83
C ILE A 160 -1.44 -8.48 -10.12
N LYS A 161 -2.31 -8.58 -11.12
CA LYS A 161 -2.14 -7.87 -12.39
C LYS A 161 -2.63 -6.43 -12.28
N VAL A 162 -1.85 -5.53 -12.82
CA VAL A 162 -2.17 -4.09 -12.86
C VAL A 162 -1.83 -3.57 -14.24
N TYR A 163 -2.53 -2.53 -14.69
CA TYR A 163 -2.16 -1.85 -15.92
C TYR A 163 -1.26 -0.64 -15.60
N ILE A 164 -0.43 -0.26 -16.56
CA ILE A 164 0.50 0.85 -16.41
C ILE A 164 0.12 1.96 -17.39
N PRO A 165 -0.54 3.03 -16.94
CA PRO A 165 -0.86 4.17 -17.80
C PRO A 165 0.39 4.94 -18.19
N ASP A 166 0.29 5.72 -19.27
CA ASP A 166 1.36 6.65 -19.65
C ASP A 166 1.73 7.57 -18.51
N MET A 167 3.02 7.81 -18.33
CA MET A 167 3.52 8.63 -17.22
C MET A 167 2.97 10.06 -17.25
N GLY A 168 2.77 10.62 -18.42
CA GLY A 168 2.14 11.94 -18.57
C GLY A 168 0.76 12.00 -17.95
N LEU A 169 -0.06 10.96 -18.17
CA LEU A 169 -1.39 10.87 -17.57
C LEU A 169 -1.33 10.59 -16.07
N GLN A 170 -0.35 9.83 -15.62
CA GLN A 170 -0.16 9.61 -14.18
C GLN A 170 0.12 10.92 -13.47
N LYS A 171 0.99 11.76 -14.01
CA LYS A 171 1.31 13.09 -13.46
C LYS A 171 0.09 14.00 -13.48
N GLN A 172 -0.69 13.96 -14.55
CA GLN A 172 -1.93 14.72 -14.66
C GLN A 172 -2.93 14.32 -13.57
N PHE A 173 -3.04 13.04 -13.28
CA PHE A 173 -3.91 12.55 -12.22
C PHE A 173 -3.53 13.14 -10.85
N ILE A 174 -2.23 13.18 -10.55
CA ILE A 174 -1.73 13.74 -9.29
C ILE A 174 -2.06 15.24 -9.21
N GLU A 175 -1.84 15.99 -10.28
CA GLU A 175 -2.19 17.41 -10.34
C GLU A 175 -3.69 17.64 -10.09
N MET A 176 -4.55 16.83 -10.71
CA MET A 176 -6.00 16.92 -10.51
C MET A 176 -6.38 16.62 -9.07
N LYS A 177 -5.69 15.70 -8.42
CA LYS A 177 -5.93 15.34 -7.02
C LYS A 177 -5.56 16.47 -6.07
N GLU A 178 -4.46 17.16 -6.33
CA GLU A 178 -3.97 18.27 -5.52
C GLU A 178 -4.84 19.52 -5.59
N GLN A 179 -5.65 19.68 -6.64
CA GLN A 179 -6.52 20.83 -6.85
C GLN A 179 -7.85 20.74 -6.09
N VAL A 180 -8.11 19.65 -5.40
CA VAL A 180 -9.36 19.44 -4.67
C VAL A 180 -9.22 19.74 -3.19
#